data_6ba316b39821c2bc5d1db1c761f4adc9
#
_entry.id   6ba316b39821c2bc5d1db1c761f4adc9
#
_cell.length_a   1.000
_cell.length_b   1.000
_cell.length_c   1.000
_cell.angle_alpha   90.00
_cell.angle_beta   90.00
_cell.angle_gamma   90.00
#
_symmetry.space_group_name_H-M   'P 1'
#
loop_
_entity.id
_entity.type
_entity.pdbx_description
1 polymer ?
#
loop_
_entity_poly.entity_id
_entity_poly.type
_entity_poly.pdbx_seq_one_letter_code
_entity_poly.pdbx_strand_id
1 'polypeptide(L)'
;MKYTIVGCITKYGIEQIRPFVESIDMSGFAGEKLMLVYDISQDTIEYLTNKGWLIVQSEPQQHIILQRFRDMYSLLHQYETDVIIWVDVKDIIFQKDPTEWLNKWMRRDILAFSESLKFGDEEWARLNAGTSFPMEWEWLQNEEIYCAGTIVGKKEAIRDLFIDIYRWSLTTS
;
A
#
# COMPACT_ATOMS: atom_id res chain seq x y z
N MET A 1 -0.95 18.17 10.33
CA MET A 1 -0.28 17.11 9.57
C MET A 1 -1.01 16.94 8.24
N LYS A 2 -0.27 16.79 7.16
CA LYS A 2 -0.78 16.54 5.83
C LYS A 2 -0.85 15.02 5.61
N TYR A 3 -2.02 14.51 5.34
CA TYR A 3 -2.27 13.08 5.12
C TYR A 3 -2.49 12.79 3.65
N THR A 4 -1.94 11.70 3.16
CA THR A 4 -2.13 11.24 1.78
C THR A 4 -2.54 9.78 1.77
N ILE A 5 -3.72 9.47 1.22
CA ILE A 5 -4.10 8.11 0.87
C ILE A 5 -3.41 7.76 -0.45
N VAL A 6 -2.74 6.61 -0.46
CA VAL A 6 -2.02 6.11 -1.63
C VAL A 6 -2.54 4.72 -2.00
N GLY A 7 -3.00 4.58 -3.23
CA GLY A 7 -3.36 3.32 -3.85
C GLY A 7 -2.42 2.97 -5.00
N CYS A 8 -2.41 1.70 -5.38
CA CYS A 8 -1.70 1.20 -6.55
C CYS A 8 -2.61 0.29 -7.36
N ILE A 9 -2.72 0.52 -8.67
CA ILE A 9 -3.55 -0.29 -9.56
C ILE A 9 -2.83 -0.67 -10.86
N THR A 10 -3.16 -1.85 -11.36
CA THR A 10 -2.75 -2.32 -12.68
C THR A 10 -3.91 -3.04 -13.34
N LYS A 11 -4.20 -2.69 -14.60
CA LYS A 11 -5.25 -3.32 -15.43
C LYS A 11 -6.67 -3.29 -14.83
N TYR A 12 -6.91 -2.45 -13.81
CA TYR A 12 -8.25 -2.30 -13.23
C TYR A 12 -9.08 -1.28 -14.03
N GLY A 13 -10.33 -1.64 -14.29
CA GLY A 13 -11.33 -0.72 -14.82
C GLY A 13 -12.09 0.01 -13.71
N ILE A 14 -12.90 0.98 -14.10
CA ILE A 14 -13.67 1.85 -13.19
C ILE A 14 -14.52 1.02 -12.22
N GLU A 15 -15.21 -0.02 -12.69
CA GLU A 15 -16.12 -0.82 -11.86
C GLU A 15 -15.39 -1.52 -10.70
N GLN A 16 -14.12 -1.89 -10.90
CA GLN A 16 -13.33 -2.56 -9.87
C GLN A 16 -12.84 -1.62 -8.78
N ILE A 17 -12.56 -0.36 -9.14
CA ILE A 17 -12.01 0.64 -8.19
C ILE A 17 -13.08 1.57 -7.61
N ARG A 18 -14.26 1.63 -8.20
CA ARG A 18 -15.35 2.52 -7.80
C ARG A 18 -15.72 2.40 -6.32
N PRO A 19 -15.91 1.20 -5.74
CA PRO A 19 -16.25 1.07 -4.32
C PRO A 19 -15.21 1.71 -3.41
N PHE A 20 -13.94 1.52 -3.70
CA PHE A 20 -12.84 2.14 -2.98
C PHE A 20 -12.86 3.66 -3.09
N VAL A 21 -12.89 4.18 -4.31
CA VAL A 21 -12.86 5.63 -4.60
C VAL A 21 -14.03 6.35 -3.95
N GLU A 22 -15.24 5.82 -4.13
CA GLU A 22 -16.46 6.43 -3.57
C GLU A 22 -16.50 6.32 -2.05
N SER A 23 -15.98 5.25 -1.46
CA SER A 23 -15.91 5.12 0.00
C SER A 23 -15.04 6.21 0.64
N ILE A 24 -13.95 6.59 -0.01
CA ILE A 24 -13.10 7.69 0.46
C ILE A 24 -13.83 9.02 0.38
N ASP A 25 -14.51 9.29 -0.73
CA ASP A 25 -15.34 10.50 -0.87
C ASP A 25 -16.44 10.55 0.21
N MET A 26 -17.10 9.43 0.46
CA MET A 26 -18.16 9.31 1.47
C MET A 26 -17.63 9.36 2.92
N SER A 27 -16.37 8.98 3.15
CA SER A 27 -15.75 9.02 4.48
C SER A 27 -15.53 10.44 5.01
N GLY A 28 -15.56 11.45 4.13
CA GLY A 28 -15.23 12.83 4.45
C GLY A 28 -13.74 13.12 4.54
N PHE A 29 -12.88 12.20 4.06
CA PHE A 29 -11.44 12.43 4.05
C PHE A 29 -11.07 13.67 3.23
N ALA A 30 -10.42 14.64 3.89
CA ALA A 30 -10.04 15.92 3.30
C ALA A 30 -8.54 16.01 2.91
N GLY A 31 -7.78 14.94 3.11
CA GLY A 31 -6.37 14.86 2.72
C GLY A 31 -6.17 14.63 1.22
N GLU A 32 -4.92 14.46 0.83
CA GLU A 32 -4.59 14.18 -0.57
C GLU A 32 -4.83 12.71 -0.93
N LYS A 33 -5.13 12.49 -2.20
CA LYS A 33 -5.38 11.17 -2.79
C LYS A 33 -4.41 10.97 -3.95
N LEU A 34 -3.57 9.94 -3.89
CA LEU A 34 -2.58 9.62 -4.91
C LEU A 34 -2.77 8.18 -5.40
N MET A 35 -2.78 8.00 -6.73
CA MET A 35 -2.87 6.70 -7.36
C MET A 35 -1.66 6.44 -8.24
N LEU A 36 -0.88 5.42 -7.88
CA LEU A 36 0.18 4.87 -8.74
C LEU A 36 -0.48 3.90 -9.72
N VAL A 37 -0.30 4.13 -11.02
CA VAL A 37 -1.03 3.39 -12.05
C VAL A 37 -0.10 2.75 -13.07
N TYR A 38 -0.42 1.50 -13.44
CA TYR A 38 0.29 0.73 -14.45
C TYR A 38 -0.71 0.14 -15.44
N ASP A 39 -0.49 0.37 -16.73
CA ASP A 39 -1.26 -0.24 -17.81
C ASP A 39 -2.78 -0.18 -17.58
N ILE A 40 -3.32 1.01 -17.40
CA ILE A 40 -4.75 1.27 -17.24
C ILE A 40 -5.30 2.12 -18.38
N SER A 41 -6.62 2.04 -18.62
CA SER A 41 -7.28 2.80 -19.67
C SER A 41 -7.34 4.30 -19.37
N GLN A 42 -7.39 5.11 -20.44
CA GLN A 42 -7.56 6.55 -20.31
C GLN A 42 -8.86 6.93 -19.58
N ASP A 43 -9.94 6.19 -19.78
CA ASP A 43 -11.22 6.41 -19.08
C ASP A 43 -11.08 6.26 -17.56
N THR A 44 -10.25 5.28 -17.12
CA THR A 44 -9.96 5.09 -15.69
C THR A 44 -9.14 6.24 -15.12
N ILE A 45 -8.17 6.75 -15.88
CA ILE A 45 -7.38 7.93 -15.50
C ILE A 45 -8.29 9.15 -15.35
N GLU A 46 -9.16 9.39 -16.33
CA GLU A 46 -10.10 10.52 -16.31
C GLU A 46 -11.08 10.42 -15.13
N TYR A 47 -11.62 9.22 -14.87
CA TYR A 47 -12.48 8.98 -13.72
C TYR A 47 -11.78 9.35 -12.40
N LEU A 48 -10.57 8.86 -12.18
CA LEU A 48 -9.77 9.14 -10.97
C LEU A 48 -9.44 10.63 -10.85
N THR A 49 -9.05 11.27 -11.96
CA THR A 49 -8.73 12.70 -11.99
C THR A 49 -9.96 13.54 -11.63
N ASN A 50 -11.12 13.20 -12.19
CA ASN A 50 -12.40 13.87 -11.87
C ASN A 50 -12.82 13.68 -10.41
N LYS A 51 -12.36 12.62 -9.77
CA LYS A 51 -12.54 12.34 -8.34
C LYS A 51 -11.42 12.98 -7.46
N GLY A 52 -10.58 13.83 -8.04
CA GLY A 52 -9.54 14.59 -7.32
C GLY A 52 -8.31 13.75 -6.93
N TRP A 53 -8.03 12.64 -7.63
CA TRP A 53 -6.81 11.87 -7.43
C TRP A 53 -5.66 12.46 -8.22
N LEU A 54 -4.50 12.55 -7.60
CA LEU A 54 -3.23 12.73 -8.30
C LEU A 54 -2.81 11.40 -8.91
N ILE A 55 -2.53 11.41 -10.22
CA ILE A 55 -2.16 10.21 -10.95
C ILE A 55 -0.66 10.20 -11.23
N VAL A 56 0.00 9.13 -10.81
CA VAL A 56 1.40 8.86 -11.15
C VAL A 56 1.44 7.62 -12.03
N GLN A 57 1.76 7.82 -13.30
CA GLN A 57 1.89 6.73 -14.26
C GLN A 57 3.31 6.18 -14.23
N SER A 58 3.43 4.87 -14.21
CA SER A 58 4.70 4.17 -14.33
C SER A 58 4.57 2.99 -15.29
N GLU A 59 5.62 2.75 -16.06
CA GLU A 59 5.66 1.62 -17.00
C GLU A 59 6.00 0.32 -16.27
N PRO A 60 5.29 -0.78 -16.54
CA PRO A 60 5.62 -2.09 -16.00
C PRO A 60 7.00 -2.56 -16.49
N GLN A 61 7.95 -2.72 -15.59
CA GLN A 61 9.32 -3.22 -15.89
C GLN A 61 9.59 -4.58 -15.27
N GLN A 62 8.80 -4.94 -14.25
CA GLN A 62 8.91 -6.19 -13.49
C GLN A 62 7.58 -6.50 -12.81
N HIS A 63 7.56 -7.49 -11.93
CA HIS A 63 6.34 -7.83 -11.20
C HIS A 63 5.82 -6.64 -10.37
N ILE A 64 4.60 -6.19 -10.64
CA ILE A 64 4.03 -4.95 -10.09
C ILE A 64 3.99 -4.95 -8.56
N ILE A 65 3.75 -6.11 -7.93
CA ILE A 65 3.73 -6.23 -6.46
C ILE A 65 5.05 -5.74 -5.84
N LEU A 66 6.17 -5.92 -6.51
CA LEU A 66 7.48 -5.46 -6.05
C LEU A 66 7.82 -4.07 -6.59
N GLN A 67 7.52 -3.83 -7.86
CA GLN A 67 7.82 -2.56 -8.51
C GLN A 67 7.15 -1.38 -7.80
N ARG A 68 5.92 -1.53 -7.32
CA ARG A 68 5.18 -0.48 -6.63
C ARG A 68 5.93 0.11 -5.43
N PHE A 69 6.69 -0.70 -4.71
CA PHE A 69 7.50 -0.22 -3.56
C PHE A 69 8.69 0.63 -4.03
N ARG A 70 9.39 0.21 -5.08
CA ARG A 70 10.49 1.00 -5.67
C ARG A 70 9.98 2.34 -6.21
N ASP A 71 8.89 2.32 -6.93
CA ASP A 71 8.36 3.53 -7.57
C ASP A 71 7.82 4.50 -6.52
N MET A 72 7.18 4.00 -5.46
CA MET A 72 6.78 4.83 -4.32
C MET A 72 7.97 5.38 -3.55
N TYR A 73 9.02 4.60 -3.32
CA TYR A 73 10.25 5.11 -2.73
C TYR A 73 10.79 6.31 -3.51
N SER A 74 10.87 6.19 -4.83
CA SER A 74 11.36 7.26 -5.71
C SER A 74 10.46 8.50 -5.67
N LEU A 75 9.14 8.30 -5.68
CA LEU A 75 8.16 9.38 -5.61
C LEU A 75 8.22 10.13 -4.27
N LEU A 76 8.34 9.43 -3.16
CA LEU A 76 8.33 10.02 -1.82
C LEU A 76 9.54 10.91 -1.53
N HIS A 77 10.61 10.85 -2.32
CA HIS A 77 11.69 11.82 -2.23
C HIS A 77 11.26 13.25 -2.59
N GLN A 78 10.30 13.39 -3.50
CA GLN A 78 9.87 14.69 -4.04
C GLN A 78 8.45 15.08 -3.61
N TYR A 79 7.69 14.12 -3.05
CA TYR A 79 6.31 14.33 -2.70
C TYR A 79 6.17 14.89 -1.28
N GLU A 80 5.46 16.02 -1.13
CA GLU A 80 5.28 16.72 0.13
C GLU A 80 4.05 16.20 0.89
N THR A 81 4.29 15.43 1.94
CA THR A 81 3.27 14.92 2.87
C THR A 81 3.92 14.58 4.21
N ASP A 82 3.14 14.51 5.29
CA ASP A 82 3.64 14.11 6.60
C ASP A 82 3.38 12.61 6.86
N VAL A 83 2.21 12.13 6.45
CA VAL A 83 1.72 10.77 6.73
C VAL A 83 1.17 10.13 5.47
N ILE A 84 1.62 8.92 5.19
CA ILE A 84 1.14 8.05 4.12
C ILE A 84 0.17 7.02 4.70
N ILE A 85 -0.98 6.87 4.06
CA ILE A 85 -1.97 5.82 4.27
C ILE A 85 -1.93 4.95 3.01
N TRP A 86 -1.07 3.93 3.03
CA TRP A 86 -0.92 2.98 1.92
C TRP A 86 -1.99 1.90 2.02
N VAL A 87 -2.75 1.69 0.94
CA VAL A 87 -3.85 0.72 0.93
C VAL A 87 -3.99 0.01 -0.42
N ASP A 88 -4.37 -1.25 -0.38
CA ASP A 88 -4.82 -1.99 -1.56
C ASP A 88 -6.19 -1.46 -2.01
N VAL A 89 -6.36 -1.28 -3.31
CA VAL A 89 -7.53 -0.55 -3.86
C VAL A 89 -8.77 -1.44 -3.98
N LYS A 90 -8.59 -2.75 -4.22
CA LYS A 90 -9.71 -3.63 -4.51
C LYS A 90 -10.48 -4.07 -3.27
N ASP A 91 -9.77 -4.27 -2.17
CA ASP A 91 -10.28 -4.99 -1.00
C ASP A 91 -10.53 -4.08 0.21
N ILE A 92 -10.31 -2.77 0.07
CA ILE A 92 -10.44 -1.80 1.16
C ILE A 92 -11.62 -0.86 0.90
N ILE A 93 -12.40 -0.60 1.96
CA ILE A 93 -13.49 0.39 1.98
C ILE A 93 -13.34 1.29 3.20
N PHE A 94 -13.34 2.59 2.99
CA PHE A 94 -13.29 3.57 4.07
C PHE A 94 -14.70 3.80 4.62
N GLN A 95 -14.91 3.48 5.90
CA GLN A 95 -16.19 3.68 6.58
C GLN A 95 -16.31 5.09 7.18
N LYS A 96 -15.18 5.75 7.44
CA LYS A 96 -15.08 7.12 7.95
C LYS A 96 -13.68 7.68 7.71
N ASP A 97 -13.52 8.99 7.92
CA ASP A 97 -12.21 9.66 7.86
C ASP A 97 -11.23 9.03 8.88
N PRO A 98 -10.08 8.51 8.44
CA PRO A 98 -9.11 7.91 9.33
C PRO A 98 -8.27 8.93 10.13
N THR A 99 -8.27 10.22 9.75
CA THR A 99 -7.34 11.21 10.29
C THR A 99 -7.53 11.47 11.77
N GLU A 100 -8.77 11.49 12.27
CA GLU A 100 -9.05 11.64 13.70
C GLU A 100 -8.46 10.49 14.52
N TRP A 101 -8.67 9.27 14.04
CA TRP A 101 -8.13 8.06 14.70
C TRP A 101 -6.60 8.05 14.67
N LEU A 102 -5.99 8.40 13.53
CA LEU A 102 -4.54 8.47 13.38
C LEU A 102 -3.93 9.54 14.29
N ASN A 103 -4.51 10.73 14.36
CA ASN A 103 -4.06 11.79 15.27
C ASN A 103 -4.04 11.33 16.74
N LYS A 104 -5.00 10.51 17.13
CA LYS A 104 -5.14 10.01 18.51
C LYS A 104 -4.21 8.84 18.80
N TRP A 105 -4.07 7.90 17.87
CA TRP A 105 -3.51 6.58 18.15
C TRP A 105 -2.17 6.29 17.47
N MET A 106 -1.76 7.05 16.47
CA MET A 106 -0.46 6.87 15.83
C MET A 106 0.67 7.29 16.77
N ARG A 107 1.19 6.33 17.54
CA ARG A 107 2.27 6.52 18.55
C ARG A 107 3.65 6.10 18.04
N ARG A 108 3.72 5.49 16.88
CA ARG A 108 4.93 4.99 16.23
C ARG A 108 5.05 5.59 14.84
N ASP A 109 6.22 5.44 14.25
CA ASP A 109 6.49 5.97 12.92
C ASP A 109 5.80 5.16 11.82
N ILE A 110 5.53 3.87 12.09
CA ILE A 110 4.77 2.96 11.21
C ILE A 110 3.73 2.21 12.03
N LEU A 111 2.55 2.03 11.44
CA LEU A 111 1.49 1.13 11.87
C LEU A 111 1.28 0.10 10.76
N ALA A 112 1.52 -1.16 11.07
CA ALA A 112 1.15 -2.31 10.25
C ALA A 112 0.02 -3.06 10.96
N PHE A 113 -0.89 -3.64 10.20
CA PHE A 113 -2.08 -4.30 10.74
C PHE A 113 -1.92 -5.82 10.64
N SER A 114 -2.07 -6.49 11.78
CA SER A 114 -1.97 -7.93 11.86
C SER A 114 -3.16 -8.61 11.18
N GLU A 115 -2.90 -9.71 10.50
CA GLU A 115 -3.94 -10.61 9.99
C GLU A 115 -4.42 -11.61 11.05
N SER A 116 -3.86 -11.54 12.27
CA SER A 116 -4.13 -12.45 13.37
C SER A 116 -3.82 -13.93 13.05
N LEU A 117 -2.92 -14.13 12.10
CA LEU A 117 -2.42 -15.43 11.65
C LEU A 117 -0.89 -15.46 11.74
N LYS A 118 -0.31 -16.63 11.92
CA LYS A 118 1.13 -16.83 11.83
C LYS A 118 1.50 -17.41 10.48
N PHE A 119 2.75 -17.18 10.05
CA PHE A 119 3.26 -17.75 8.79
C PHE A 119 3.12 -19.28 8.71
N GLY A 120 3.31 -19.99 9.83
CA GLY A 120 3.18 -21.44 9.90
C GLY A 120 1.74 -21.96 9.82
N ASP A 121 0.75 -21.15 10.17
CA ASP A 121 -0.66 -21.54 10.23
C ASP A 121 -1.41 -21.28 8.91
N GLU A 122 -0.85 -20.46 8.01
CA GLU A 122 -1.45 -20.09 6.75
C GLU A 122 -0.70 -20.75 5.56
N GLU A 123 -1.43 -21.48 4.71
CA GLU A 123 -0.83 -22.32 3.67
C GLU A 123 -0.05 -21.53 2.62
N TRP A 124 -0.62 -20.42 2.14
CA TRP A 124 0.04 -19.57 1.15
C TRP A 124 1.31 -18.91 1.72
N ALA A 125 1.24 -18.40 2.95
CA ALA A 125 2.39 -17.81 3.63
C ALA A 125 3.48 -18.85 3.89
N ARG A 126 3.09 -20.06 4.33
CA ARG A 126 4.01 -21.18 4.53
C ARG A 126 4.75 -21.57 3.26
N LEU A 127 4.04 -21.69 2.13
CA LEU A 127 4.63 -22.03 0.85
C LEU A 127 5.55 -20.94 0.33
N ASN A 128 5.13 -19.68 0.39
CA ASN A 128 5.90 -18.56 -0.14
C ASN A 128 7.07 -18.18 0.78
N ALA A 129 6.82 -17.94 2.06
CA ALA A 129 7.87 -17.55 3.00
C ALA A 129 8.84 -18.70 3.29
N GLY A 130 8.35 -19.93 3.46
CA GLY A 130 9.20 -21.10 3.69
C GLY A 130 10.11 -21.42 2.49
N THR A 131 9.66 -21.11 1.26
CA THR A 131 10.49 -21.25 0.05
C THR A 131 11.48 -20.10 -0.11
N SER A 132 11.05 -18.88 0.17
CA SER A 132 11.89 -17.67 0.01
C SER A 132 12.91 -17.51 1.14
N PHE A 133 12.61 -17.98 2.34
CA PHE A 133 13.41 -17.83 3.54
C PHE A 133 13.62 -19.17 4.27
N PRO A 134 14.21 -20.19 3.62
CA PRO A 134 14.32 -21.53 4.21
C PRO A 134 15.20 -21.57 5.46
N MET A 135 16.22 -20.71 5.55
CA MET A 135 17.13 -20.65 6.70
C MET A 135 16.48 -19.95 7.91
N GLU A 136 15.60 -19.02 7.66
CA GLU A 136 14.88 -18.24 8.67
C GLU A 136 13.56 -18.91 9.08
N TRP A 137 13.14 -19.98 8.40
CA TRP A 137 11.83 -20.58 8.57
C TRP A 137 11.56 -21.08 9.99
N GLU A 138 12.58 -21.59 10.68
CA GLU A 138 12.45 -22.11 12.05
C GLU A 138 11.84 -21.07 13.02
N TRP A 139 12.23 -19.81 12.89
CA TRP A 139 11.66 -18.73 13.70
C TRP A 139 10.51 -18.02 13.03
N LEU A 140 10.57 -17.80 11.70
CA LEU A 140 9.58 -17.03 10.95
C LEU A 140 8.19 -17.67 11.01
N GLN A 141 8.09 -19.00 11.01
CA GLN A 141 6.81 -19.70 11.10
C GLN A 141 5.99 -19.34 12.34
N ASN A 142 6.63 -18.86 13.41
CA ASN A 142 5.99 -18.47 14.65
C ASN A 142 5.62 -16.98 14.71
N GLU A 143 6.08 -16.21 13.72
CA GLU A 143 5.82 -14.77 13.63
C GLU A 143 4.44 -14.50 13.02
N GLU A 144 3.87 -13.37 13.42
CA GLU A 144 2.56 -12.90 12.97
C GLU A 144 2.66 -12.30 11.56
N ILE A 145 1.66 -12.57 10.72
CA ILE A 145 1.55 -11.99 9.38
C ILE A 145 0.98 -10.57 9.50
N TYR A 146 1.66 -9.61 8.89
CA TYR A 146 1.18 -8.23 8.75
C TYR A 146 0.75 -7.95 7.31
N CYS A 147 -0.41 -7.32 7.17
CA CYS A 147 -1.00 -7.01 5.89
C CYS A 147 -0.17 -5.97 5.12
N ALA A 148 0.40 -6.36 4.00
CA ALA A 148 1.13 -5.46 3.12
C ALA A 148 0.20 -4.49 2.36
N GLY A 149 -1.09 -4.79 2.32
CA GLY A 149 -2.12 -3.98 1.68
C GLY A 149 -2.70 -2.87 2.56
N THR A 150 -2.26 -2.75 3.82
CA THR A 150 -2.68 -1.66 4.70
C THR A 150 -1.54 -1.29 5.65
N ILE A 151 -0.84 -0.22 5.31
CA ILE A 151 0.29 0.29 6.11
C ILE A 151 0.11 1.81 6.25
N VAL A 152 0.27 2.32 7.46
CA VAL A 152 0.23 3.77 7.71
C VAL A 152 1.52 4.20 8.39
N GLY A 153 2.09 5.32 7.99
CA GLY A 153 3.31 5.80 8.65
C GLY A 153 3.72 7.20 8.23
N LYS A 154 4.69 7.74 8.96
CA LYS A 154 5.38 8.97 8.57
C LYS A 154 6.07 8.76 7.22
N LYS A 155 6.10 9.79 6.39
CA LYS A 155 6.63 9.71 5.02
C LYS A 155 8.01 9.05 4.96
N GLU A 156 8.96 9.50 5.78
CA GLU A 156 10.33 8.99 5.78
C GLU A 156 10.38 7.51 6.16
N ALA A 157 9.64 7.12 7.18
CA ALA A 157 9.61 5.73 7.63
C ALA A 157 8.98 4.79 6.59
N ILE A 158 7.91 5.22 5.93
CA ILE A 158 7.29 4.46 4.82
C ILE A 158 8.23 4.38 3.62
N ARG A 159 8.90 5.48 3.27
CA ARG A 159 9.89 5.50 2.19
C ARG A 159 11.01 4.48 2.44
N ASP A 160 11.55 4.47 3.65
CA ASP A 160 12.65 3.59 4.01
C ASP A 160 12.19 2.12 4.09
N LEU A 161 11.01 1.85 4.64
CA LEU A 161 10.39 0.52 4.60
C LEU A 161 10.22 0.01 3.15
N PHE A 162 9.74 0.84 2.24
CA PHE A 162 9.46 0.43 0.87
C PHE A 162 10.73 0.08 0.09
N ILE A 163 11.82 0.83 0.26
CA ILE A 163 13.07 0.45 -0.38
C ILE A 163 13.67 -0.81 0.23
N ASP A 164 13.48 -1.04 1.52
CA ASP A 164 13.95 -2.26 2.16
C ASP A 164 13.17 -3.49 1.69
N ILE A 165 11.83 -3.42 1.61
CA ILE A 165 11.01 -4.49 1.02
C ILE A 165 11.48 -4.80 -0.41
N TYR A 166 11.69 -3.76 -1.23
CA TYR A 166 12.15 -3.94 -2.60
C TYR A 166 13.54 -4.59 -2.66
N ARG A 167 14.50 -4.14 -1.86
CA ARG A 167 15.86 -4.73 -1.80
C ARG A 167 15.84 -6.18 -1.36
N TRP A 168 15.09 -6.52 -0.33
CA TRP A 168 14.95 -7.89 0.13
C TRP A 168 14.40 -8.81 -0.96
N SER A 169 13.43 -8.35 -1.74
CA SER A 169 12.87 -9.13 -2.85
C SER A 169 13.88 -9.46 -3.94
N LEU A 170 14.94 -8.66 -4.10
CA LEU A 170 16.01 -8.91 -5.06
C LEU A 170 17.04 -9.95 -4.58
N THR A 171 17.10 -10.22 -3.28
CA THR A 171 18.07 -11.16 -2.69
C THR A 171 17.51 -12.58 -2.55
N THR A 172 16.18 -12.73 -2.66
CA THR A 172 15.47 -14.02 -2.50
C THR A 172 15.01 -14.65 -3.81
N SER A 173 15.40 -14.09 -4.95
CA SER A 173 15.04 -14.58 -6.31
C SER A 173 16.14 -15.39 -6.95
#